data_5a38dedf1afd2fe7825f65356641da1c
#
_entry.id   5a38dedf1afd2fe7825f65356641da1c
#
_cell.length_a   1.000
_cell.length_b   1.000
_cell.length_c   1.000
_cell.angle_alpha   90.00
_cell.angle_beta   90.00
_cell.angle_gamma   90.00
#
_symmetry.space_group_name_H-M   'P 1'
#
loop_
_entity.id
_entity.type
_entity.pdbx_description
1 polymer ?
#
loop_
_entity_poly.entity_id
_entity_poly.type
_entity_poly.pdbx_seq_one_letter_code
_entity_poly.pdbx_strand_id
1 'polypeptide(L)'
;SLGLVGSEMCIRDTYNSKGELMNNQFIENGQDKIHQHFFTPENVKPTFDGQPEADDNDPQKLVDYLYVDTTPWDKTRHDKEAEITGGSNPVGLKGVIRFLKDRKEFDLKIRLYHGYKSKGNPETGTFDPFYKPSGILIQRGTWDINLNIPVVVFWSREETVGVDEDTNPEGVEEDGLDEKSNRAIHSIMGTFNLTWKEALEEFIIYTYKSGDVEAGAIWL
;
A
#
# COMPACT_ATOMS: atom_id res chain seq x y z
N SER A 1 21.42 3.60 -10.91
CA SER A 1 20.11 4.21 -10.97
C SER A 1 19.08 3.13 -10.66
N LEU A 2 18.70 3.04 -9.41
CA LEU A 2 17.63 2.16 -8.96
C LEU A 2 16.33 2.84 -9.36
N GLY A 3 15.64 2.29 -10.34
CA GLY A 3 14.26 2.62 -10.62
C GLY A 3 13.44 2.55 -9.33
N LEU A 4 12.45 3.40 -9.21
CA LEU A 4 11.63 3.59 -8.02
C LEU A 4 10.92 2.30 -7.59
N VAL A 5 11.66 1.48 -6.92
CA VAL A 5 11.15 0.59 -5.91
C VAL A 5 11.04 1.46 -4.66
N GLY A 6 9.94 2.19 -4.54
CA GLY A 6 9.74 3.15 -3.47
C GLY A 6 9.50 2.44 -2.15
N SER A 7 10.21 2.88 -1.10
CA SER A 7 9.80 2.56 0.27
C SER A 7 8.88 3.65 0.77
N GLU A 8 7.65 3.31 1.06
CA GLU A 8 6.67 4.22 1.60
C GLU A 8 6.39 3.87 3.06
N MET A 9 6.49 4.85 3.94
CA MET A 9 5.98 4.68 5.29
C MET A 9 4.48 4.95 5.28
N CYS A 10 3.70 3.98 5.74
CA CYS A 10 2.27 4.12 5.87
C CYS A 10 1.90 4.23 7.35
N ILE A 11 1.33 5.36 7.75
CA ILE A 11 0.48 5.45 8.94
C ILE A 11 -0.94 5.30 8.44
N ARG A 12 -1.70 4.40 9.04
CA ARG A 12 -3.06 4.13 8.61
C ARG A 12 -4.03 4.72 9.58
N ASP A 13 -4.63 5.78 9.15
CA ASP A 13 -5.79 6.32 9.85
C ASP A 13 -7.05 5.66 9.32
N THR A 14 -7.78 5.04 10.23
CA THR A 14 -9.07 4.44 9.93
C THR A 14 -10.17 5.34 10.47
N TYR A 15 -11.09 5.73 9.61
CA TYR A 15 -12.22 6.58 9.95
C TYR A 15 -13.53 5.82 9.80
N ASN A 16 -14.48 6.09 10.67
CA ASN A 16 -15.84 5.58 10.51
C ASN A 16 -16.63 6.42 9.47
N SER A 17 -17.88 6.04 9.21
CA SER A 17 -18.74 6.75 8.25
C SER A 17 -19.08 8.20 8.63
N LYS A 18 -18.75 8.63 9.85
CA LYS A 18 -18.92 9.99 10.34
C LYS A 18 -17.63 10.81 10.29
N GLY A 19 -16.52 10.22 9.80
CA GLY A 19 -15.21 10.86 9.77
C GLY A 19 -14.49 10.90 11.12
N GLU A 20 -14.87 10.06 12.08
CA GLU A 20 -14.20 9.96 13.38
C GLU A 20 -13.06 8.94 13.32
N LEU A 21 -11.89 9.31 13.85
CA LEU A 21 -10.71 8.46 13.90
C LEU A 21 -10.95 7.22 14.77
N MET A 22 -10.69 6.05 14.23
CA MET A 22 -10.96 4.76 14.85
C MET A 22 -9.71 4.03 15.37
N ASN A 23 -8.52 4.54 15.14
CA ASN A 23 -7.26 3.85 15.44
C ASN A 23 -7.21 3.33 16.89
N ASN A 24 -7.66 4.11 17.85
CA ASN A 24 -7.66 3.73 19.25
C ASN A 24 -8.48 2.47 19.54
N GLN A 25 -9.50 2.18 18.75
CA GLN A 25 -10.30 0.97 18.90
C GLN A 25 -9.53 -0.31 18.60
N PHE A 26 -8.45 -0.21 17.82
CA PHE A 26 -7.63 -1.36 17.46
C PHE A 26 -6.39 -1.56 18.33
N ILE A 27 -6.11 -0.61 19.23
CA ILE A 27 -4.88 -0.61 20.04
C ILE A 27 -5.10 -0.48 21.53
N GLU A 28 -6.13 0.25 21.98
CA GLU A 28 -6.40 0.45 23.41
C GLU A 28 -7.03 -0.78 24.06
N ASN A 29 -6.93 -0.86 25.38
CA ASN A 29 -7.56 -1.91 26.20
C ASN A 29 -7.21 -3.35 25.76
N GLY A 30 -5.99 -3.58 25.25
CA GLY A 30 -5.52 -4.88 24.82
C GLY A 30 -5.98 -5.29 23.42
N GLN A 31 -6.62 -4.40 22.67
CA GLN A 31 -7.06 -4.64 21.29
C GLN A 31 -5.86 -4.86 20.33
N ASP A 32 -4.72 -4.25 20.65
CA ASP A 32 -3.44 -4.49 19.95
C ASP A 32 -3.01 -5.98 19.98
N LYS A 33 -3.47 -6.78 20.93
CA LYS A 33 -3.14 -8.20 21.07
C LYS A 33 -3.97 -9.11 20.17
N ILE A 34 -5.06 -8.58 19.60
CA ILE A 34 -5.98 -9.35 18.76
C ILE A 34 -6.12 -8.81 17.33
N HIS A 35 -5.56 -7.63 17.03
CA HIS A 35 -5.60 -7.02 15.70
C HIS A 35 -4.28 -7.12 14.95
N GLN A 36 -4.34 -7.46 13.65
CA GLN A 36 -3.20 -7.44 12.73
C GLN A 36 -3.67 -7.15 11.32
N HIS A 37 -3.00 -6.20 10.65
CA HIS A 37 -3.21 -5.95 9.21
C HIS A 37 -2.41 -6.96 8.38
N PHE A 38 -3.02 -7.36 7.25
CA PHE A 38 -2.40 -8.18 6.22
C PHE A 38 -2.47 -7.44 4.88
N PHE A 39 -1.42 -7.59 4.08
CA PHE A 39 -1.21 -6.94 2.79
C PHE A 39 -0.84 -8.01 1.77
N THR A 40 -1.79 -8.40 0.93
CA THR A 40 -1.58 -9.49 -0.03
C THR A 40 -1.78 -8.96 -1.44
N PRO A 41 -0.75 -8.95 -2.31
CA PRO A 41 -0.95 -8.70 -3.72
C PRO A 41 -1.67 -9.89 -4.36
N GLU A 42 -2.71 -9.62 -5.15
CA GLU A 42 -3.51 -10.60 -5.87
C GLU A 42 -3.71 -10.13 -7.32
N ASN A 43 -4.07 -11.02 -8.23
CA ASN A 43 -4.39 -10.70 -9.63
C ASN A 43 -3.26 -9.99 -10.39
N VAL A 44 -2.03 -10.41 -10.17
CA VAL A 44 -0.83 -9.77 -10.72
C VAL A 44 -0.77 -9.95 -12.24
N LYS A 45 -0.49 -8.86 -12.93
CA LYS A 45 -0.31 -8.82 -14.38
C LYS A 45 0.85 -7.90 -14.74
N PRO A 46 1.49 -8.08 -15.89
CA PRO A 46 2.41 -7.09 -16.41
C PRO A 46 1.63 -5.83 -16.84
N THR A 47 2.26 -4.67 -16.69
CA THR A 47 1.81 -3.44 -17.36
C THR A 47 2.00 -3.55 -18.88
N PHE A 48 1.60 -2.50 -19.61
CA PHE A 48 1.70 -2.47 -21.09
C PHE A 48 3.14 -2.69 -21.63
N ASP A 49 4.17 -2.34 -20.85
CA ASP A 49 5.59 -2.49 -21.18
C ASP A 49 6.30 -3.59 -20.38
N GLY A 50 5.55 -4.30 -19.55
CA GLY A 50 6.04 -5.40 -18.74
C GLY A 50 5.90 -6.78 -19.41
N GLN A 51 6.46 -7.77 -18.76
CA GLN A 51 6.34 -9.17 -19.15
C GLN A 51 5.89 -10.04 -17.97
N PRO A 52 5.16 -11.13 -18.18
CA PRO A 52 4.89 -12.12 -17.15
C PRO A 52 6.19 -12.76 -16.66
N GLU A 53 6.30 -12.96 -15.36
CA GLU A 53 7.42 -13.64 -14.71
C GLU A 53 6.95 -14.85 -13.91
N ALA A 54 7.81 -15.85 -13.76
CA ALA A 54 7.46 -17.12 -13.12
C ALA A 54 7.07 -16.96 -11.63
N ASP A 55 7.58 -15.93 -10.98
CA ASP A 55 7.35 -15.61 -9.56
C ASP A 55 6.33 -14.49 -9.32
N ASP A 56 5.55 -14.11 -10.34
CA ASP A 56 4.47 -13.12 -10.20
C ASP A 56 3.37 -13.56 -9.21
N ASN A 57 3.27 -14.85 -8.93
CA ASN A 57 2.34 -15.39 -7.94
C ASN A 57 2.94 -15.50 -6.52
N ASP A 58 4.20 -15.09 -6.31
CA ASP A 58 4.83 -15.04 -5.00
C ASP A 58 4.68 -13.64 -4.39
N PRO A 59 3.81 -13.45 -3.38
CA PRO A 59 3.60 -12.14 -2.75
C PRO A 59 4.87 -11.48 -2.25
N GLN A 60 5.84 -12.27 -1.77
CA GLN A 60 7.11 -11.78 -1.22
C GLN A 60 8.07 -11.24 -2.28
N LYS A 61 7.81 -11.55 -3.56
CA LYS A 61 8.59 -11.01 -4.69
C LYS A 61 8.02 -9.70 -5.24
N LEU A 62 6.81 -9.35 -4.84
CA LEU A 62 6.08 -8.18 -5.32
C LEU A 62 6.07 -7.07 -4.29
N VAL A 63 5.82 -7.43 -3.04
CA VAL A 63 5.64 -6.48 -1.93
C VAL A 63 6.42 -6.98 -0.72
N ASP A 64 7.06 -6.05 -0.04
CA ASP A 64 7.59 -6.24 1.30
C ASP A 64 6.91 -5.26 2.26
N TYR A 65 6.66 -5.71 3.48
CA TYR A 65 6.06 -4.88 4.51
C TYR A 65 6.72 -5.12 5.86
N LEU A 66 7.20 -4.02 6.45
CA LEU A 66 7.79 -4.02 7.77
C LEU A 66 6.84 -3.34 8.76
N TYR A 67 6.42 -4.07 9.77
CA TYR A 67 5.68 -3.50 10.90
C TYR A 67 6.61 -2.63 11.73
N VAL A 68 6.28 -1.35 11.88
CA VAL A 68 7.03 -0.40 12.72
C VAL A 68 6.12 0.26 13.77
N ASP A 69 5.08 -0.46 14.16
CA ASP A 69 4.23 -0.07 15.28
C ASP A 69 5.08 0.27 16.51
N THR A 70 4.66 1.27 17.27
CA THR A 70 5.41 1.80 18.41
C THR A 70 4.58 1.78 19.69
N THR A 71 5.26 1.78 20.82
CA THR A 71 4.66 1.99 22.11
C THR A 71 5.45 3.12 22.82
N PRO A 72 4.79 4.21 23.29
CA PRO A 72 3.38 4.55 23.12
C PRO A 72 2.95 4.74 21.65
N TRP A 73 1.65 4.55 21.39
CA TRP A 73 1.10 4.58 20.01
C TRP A 73 1.07 5.96 19.36
N ASP A 74 1.09 7.02 20.17
CA ASP A 74 1.16 8.42 19.74
C ASP A 74 2.59 8.86 19.34
N LYS A 75 3.59 8.00 19.55
CA LYS A 75 5.00 8.25 19.22
C LYS A 75 5.38 7.62 17.91
N THR A 76 6.37 8.21 17.25
CA THR A 76 6.99 7.66 16.05
C THR A 76 8.28 6.91 16.38
N ARG A 77 8.81 6.14 15.45
CA ARG A 77 10.10 5.45 15.61
C ARG A 77 11.30 6.38 15.85
N HIS A 78 11.13 7.67 15.59
CA HIS A 78 12.17 8.70 15.76
C HIS A 78 12.15 9.33 17.16
N ASP A 79 11.08 9.11 17.91
CA ASP A 79 10.98 9.61 19.28
C ASP A 79 11.82 8.76 20.22
N LYS A 80 12.63 9.41 21.05
CA LYS A 80 13.52 8.72 22.00
C LYS A 80 12.80 7.86 23.03
N GLU A 81 11.54 8.17 23.27
CA GLU A 81 10.69 7.49 24.25
C GLU A 81 9.89 6.34 23.64
N ALA A 82 9.98 6.14 22.31
CA ALA A 82 9.26 5.12 21.61
C ALA A 82 10.04 3.81 21.56
N GLU A 83 9.38 2.72 21.87
CA GLU A 83 9.82 1.37 21.59
C GLU A 83 9.13 0.85 20.34
N ILE A 84 9.90 0.31 19.38
CA ILE A 84 9.33 -0.33 18.19
C ILE A 84 8.85 -1.72 18.58
N THR A 85 7.54 -1.93 18.51
CA THR A 85 6.88 -3.18 18.92
C THR A 85 6.37 -4.00 17.73
N GLY A 86 6.49 -3.49 16.49
CA GLY A 86 5.97 -4.15 15.28
C GLY A 86 6.43 -5.59 15.08
N GLY A 87 7.68 -5.93 15.43
CA GLY A 87 8.20 -7.29 15.33
C GLY A 87 7.65 -8.25 16.40
N SER A 88 7.41 -7.74 17.62
CA SER A 88 6.94 -8.53 18.76
C SER A 88 5.42 -8.49 18.96
N ASN A 89 4.75 -7.53 18.35
CA ASN A 89 3.30 -7.33 18.42
C ASN A 89 2.78 -6.61 17.17
N PRO A 90 2.82 -7.23 15.97
CA PRO A 90 2.46 -6.60 14.72
C PRO A 90 0.97 -6.24 14.68
N VAL A 91 0.64 -4.94 14.61
CA VAL A 91 -0.72 -4.47 14.35
C VAL A 91 -0.84 -3.96 12.91
N GLY A 92 0.18 -3.23 12.44
CA GLY A 92 0.25 -2.71 11.08
C GLY A 92 -0.49 -1.39 10.89
N LEU A 93 -0.73 -0.63 11.95
CA LEU A 93 -1.15 0.76 11.83
C LEU A 93 0.01 1.64 11.39
N LYS A 94 1.24 1.26 11.76
CA LYS A 94 2.46 1.90 11.29
C LYS A 94 3.34 0.87 10.60
N GLY A 95 3.75 1.17 9.38
CA GLY A 95 4.54 0.25 8.58
C GLY A 95 5.29 0.92 7.45
N VAL A 96 6.25 0.20 6.90
CA VAL A 96 6.94 0.56 5.67
C VAL A 96 6.59 -0.48 4.62
N ILE A 97 5.95 -0.05 3.53
CA ILE A 97 5.66 -0.89 2.37
C ILE A 97 6.71 -0.61 1.28
N ARG A 98 7.15 -1.67 0.62
CA ARG A 98 8.03 -1.59 -0.56
C ARG A 98 7.44 -2.40 -1.68
N PHE A 99 7.40 -1.82 -2.87
CA PHE A 99 7.12 -2.54 -4.10
C PHE A 99 8.45 -3.03 -4.67
N LEU A 100 8.57 -4.33 -4.87
CA LEU A 100 9.84 -4.99 -5.21
C LEU A 100 10.03 -5.21 -6.71
N LYS A 101 8.95 -5.10 -7.49
CA LYS A 101 8.96 -5.20 -8.95
C LYS A 101 8.29 -4.00 -9.59
N ASP A 102 8.87 -3.56 -10.65
CA ASP A 102 8.29 -2.59 -11.58
C ASP A 102 7.47 -3.27 -12.68
N ARG A 103 6.81 -2.48 -13.51
CA ARG A 103 6.00 -2.93 -14.66
C ARG A 103 4.97 -4.00 -14.31
N LYS A 104 4.38 -3.86 -13.13
CA LYS A 104 3.32 -4.74 -12.62
C LYS A 104 2.10 -3.94 -12.22
N GLU A 105 0.94 -4.53 -12.45
CA GLU A 105 -0.32 -4.08 -11.88
C GLU A 105 -0.93 -5.23 -11.08
N PHE A 106 -1.56 -4.90 -9.95
CA PHE A 106 -2.17 -5.90 -9.07
C PHE A 106 -3.17 -5.25 -8.10
N ASP A 107 -4.00 -6.08 -7.50
CA ASP A 107 -4.82 -5.68 -6.37
C ASP A 107 -4.04 -5.89 -5.07
N LEU A 108 -3.77 -4.81 -4.33
CA LEU A 108 -3.27 -4.91 -2.97
C LEU A 108 -4.45 -5.14 -2.03
N LYS A 109 -4.64 -6.37 -1.61
CA LYS A 109 -5.67 -6.74 -0.64
C LYS A 109 -5.24 -6.39 0.76
N ILE A 110 -5.94 -5.46 1.38
CA ILE A 110 -5.70 -5.02 2.76
C ILE A 110 -6.80 -5.60 3.65
N ARG A 111 -6.39 -6.33 4.69
CA ARG A 111 -7.32 -6.93 5.65
C ARG A 111 -6.87 -6.62 7.07
N LEU A 112 -7.81 -6.23 7.92
CA LEU A 112 -7.60 -6.15 9.36
C LEU A 112 -8.24 -7.36 10.03
N TYR A 113 -7.38 -8.22 10.57
CA TYR A 113 -7.79 -9.37 11.36
C TYR A 113 -8.19 -8.94 12.78
N HIS A 114 -9.26 -9.53 13.27
CA HIS A 114 -9.73 -9.43 14.65
C HIS A 114 -9.86 -10.82 15.24
N GLY A 115 -8.92 -11.19 16.08
CA GLY A 115 -8.92 -12.49 16.77
C GLY A 115 -9.90 -12.52 17.95
N TYR A 116 -10.60 -13.62 18.12
CA TYR A 116 -11.50 -13.80 19.26
C TYR A 116 -10.77 -13.81 20.61
N LYS A 117 -9.49 -14.18 20.62
CA LYS A 117 -8.67 -14.23 21.85
C LYS A 117 -7.24 -13.73 21.65
N SER A 118 -6.66 -13.97 20.49
CA SER A 118 -5.27 -13.66 20.14
C SER A 118 -5.10 -13.63 18.64
N LYS A 119 -4.15 -12.85 18.15
CA LYS A 119 -3.67 -12.85 16.77
C LYS A 119 -2.45 -13.75 16.54
N GLY A 120 -1.84 -14.26 17.61
CA GLY A 120 -0.73 -15.20 17.51
C GLY A 120 -1.21 -16.63 17.25
N ASN A 121 -0.38 -17.40 16.56
CA ASN A 121 -0.58 -18.83 16.39
C ASN A 121 -0.47 -19.51 17.77
N PRO A 122 -1.50 -20.25 18.22
CA PRO A 122 -1.52 -20.86 19.56
C PRO A 122 -0.53 -22.00 19.72
N GLU A 123 -0.09 -22.61 18.62
CA GLU A 123 0.82 -23.77 18.64
C GLU A 123 2.29 -23.34 18.67
N THR A 124 2.61 -22.24 17.96
CA THR A 124 4.00 -21.78 17.81
C THR A 124 4.31 -20.53 18.60
N GLY A 125 3.29 -19.77 19.04
CA GLY A 125 3.45 -18.46 19.66
C GLY A 125 3.92 -17.36 18.70
N THR A 126 4.04 -17.67 17.40
CA THR A 126 4.49 -16.73 16.37
C THR A 126 3.32 -16.01 15.72
N PHE A 127 3.61 -14.91 15.01
CA PHE A 127 2.65 -14.19 14.20
C PHE A 127 2.75 -14.62 12.75
N ASP A 128 1.61 -14.62 12.06
CA ASP A 128 1.59 -14.88 10.63
C ASP A 128 2.29 -13.75 9.85
N PRO A 129 2.93 -14.07 8.72
CA PRO A 129 3.57 -13.06 7.89
C PRO A 129 2.52 -12.13 7.27
N PHE A 130 2.91 -10.89 7.01
CA PHE A 130 2.01 -9.81 6.54
C PHE A 130 1.19 -10.18 5.30
N TYR A 131 1.69 -11.07 4.45
CA TYR A 131 1.07 -11.41 3.16
C TYR A 131 0.19 -12.66 3.20
N LYS A 132 0.22 -13.44 4.30
CA LYS A 132 -0.47 -14.74 4.32
C LYS A 132 -0.97 -15.12 5.71
N PRO A 133 -2.23 -14.78 6.05
CA PRO A 133 -2.86 -15.32 7.24
C PRO A 133 -3.04 -16.83 7.12
N SER A 134 -2.73 -17.57 8.17
CA SER A 134 -2.89 -19.02 8.21
C SER A 134 -4.36 -19.43 8.35
N GLY A 135 -4.67 -20.67 7.95
CA GLY A 135 -6.00 -21.24 8.13
C GLY A 135 -6.42 -21.32 9.61
N ILE A 136 -5.45 -21.54 10.53
CA ILE A 136 -5.69 -21.52 11.97
C ILE A 136 -6.13 -20.14 12.42
N LEU A 137 -5.45 -19.10 11.97
CA LEU A 137 -5.79 -17.72 12.30
C LEU A 137 -7.21 -17.39 11.80
N ILE A 138 -7.51 -17.69 10.54
CA ILE A 138 -8.79 -17.40 9.90
C ILE A 138 -9.97 -18.01 10.66
N GLN A 139 -9.80 -19.22 11.21
CA GLN A 139 -10.86 -19.90 11.98
C GLN A 139 -11.09 -19.32 13.37
N ARG A 140 -10.18 -18.47 13.87
CA ARG A 140 -10.17 -17.96 15.24
C ARG A 140 -10.46 -16.49 15.36
N GLY A 141 -10.94 -15.88 14.29
CA GLY A 141 -11.28 -14.47 14.25
C GLY A 141 -12.16 -14.11 13.06
N THR A 142 -12.27 -12.83 12.83
CA THR A 142 -13.02 -12.22 11.74
C THR A 142 -12.19 -11.14 11.08
N TRP A 143 -12.76 -10.50 10.06
CA TRP A 143 -12.14 -9.40 9.32
C TRP A 143 -12.93 -8.12 9.58
N ASP A 144 -12.32 -7.15 10.23
CA ASP A 144 -12.92 -5.82 10.44
C ASP A 144 -12.77 -4.95 9.19
N ILE A 145 -11.67 -5.15 8.44
CA ILE A 145 -11.43 -4.52 7.15
C ILE A 145 -11.11 -5.60 6.12
N ASN A 146 -11.67 -5.47 4.93
CA ASN A 146 -11.36 -6.31 3.79
C ASN A 146 -11.61 -5.51 2.51
N LEU A 147 -10.56 -4.95 1.94
CA LEU A 147 -10.64 -4.10 0.76
C LEU A 147 -9.50 -4.41 -0.21
N ASN A 148 -9.71 -4.13 -1.48
CA ASN A 148 -8.72 -4.22 -2.54
C ASN A 148 -8.40 -2.81 -3.02
N ILE A 149 -7.11 -2.51 -3.13
CA ILE A 149 -6.60 -1.28 -3.71
C ILE A 149 -5.88 -1.63 -5.00
N PRO A 150 -6.33 -1.14 -6.16
CA PRO A 150 -5.59 -1.32 -7.40
C PRO A 150 -4.26 -0.56 -7.34
N VAL A 151 -3.20 -1.24 -7.74
CA VAL A 151 -1.83 -0.71 -7.74
C VAL A 151 -1.22 -0.90 -9.12
N VAL A 152 -0.60 0.15 -9.64
CA VAL A 152 0.23 0.11 -10.85
C VAL A 152 1.62 0.59 -10.49
N VAL A 153 2.63 -0.24 -10.77
CA VAL A 153 4.03 0.09 -10.51
C VAL A 153 4.73 0.28 -11.86
N PHE A 154 5.06 1.53 -12.17
CA PHE A 154 5.81 1.90 -13.38
C PHE A 154 7.31 1.78 -13.14
N TRP A 155 8.08 1.66 -14.23
CA TRP A 155 9.53 1.55 -14.13
C TRP A 155 10.20 2.85 -13.68
N SER A 156 9.93 3.95 -14.38
CA SER A 156 10.37 5.27 -13.95
C SER A 156 9.37 6.34 -14.41
N ARG A 157 9.35 7.45 -13.68
CA ARG A 157 8.49 8.57 -14.03
C ARG A 157 8.87 9.21 -15.37
N GLU A 158 10.16 9.32 -15.65
CA GLU A 158 10.70 10.05 -16.82
C GLU A 158 10.52 9.28 -18.13
N GLU A 159 10.38 7.97 -18.06
CA GLU A 159 10.27 7.12 -19.26
C GLU A 159 8.84 6.70 -19.59
N THR A 160 7.89 6.99 -18.70
CA THR A 160 6.56 6.40 -18.78
C THR A 160 5.62 7.23 -19.62
N VAL A 161 5.57 8.54 -19.42
CA VAL A 161 4.60 9.40 -20.07
C VAL A 161 5.27 10.70 -20.56
N GLY A 162 4.97 11.07 -21.80
CA GLY A 162 5.49 12.27 -22.44
C GLY A 162 4.80 13.57 -22.00
N VAL A 163 4.64 13.75 -20.68
CA VAL A 163 4.11 14.95 -20.05
C VAL A 163 5.05 15.37 -18.91
N ASP A 164 4.92 16.61 -18.47
CA ASP A 164 5.69 17.21 -17.39
C ASP A 164 4.80 17.88 -16.34
N GLU A 165 5.42 18.50 -15.34
CA GLU A 165 4.71 19.18 -14.24
C GLU A 165 3.86 20.38 -14.68
N ASP A 166 4.20 21.00 -15.81
CA ASP A 166 3.52 22.16 -16.38
C ASP A 166 2.41 21.76 -17.37
N THR A 167 2.31 20.49 -17.72
CA THR A 167 1.29 20.00 -18.65
C THR A 167 -0.10 20.24 -18.09
N ASN A 168 -0.93 20.94 -18.86
CA ASN A 168 -2.33 21.15 -18.53
C ASN A 168 -3.18 19.97 -19.05
N PRO A 169 -3.77 19.13 -18.18
CA PRO A 169 -4.58 18.00 -18.59
C PRO A 169 -5.78 18.35 -19.48
N GLU A 170 -6.34 19.54 -19.29
CA GLU A 170 -7.45 20.03 -20.11
C GLU A 170 -7.06 20.33 -21.56
N GLY A 171 -5.77 20.52 -21.82
CA GLY A 171 -5.23 20.79 -23.16
C GLY A 171 -4.78 19.54 -23.93
N VAL A 172 -4.83 18.37 -23.28
CA VAL A 172 -4.41 17.10 -23.91
C VAL A 172 -5.64 16.26 -24.23
N GLU A 173 -5.91 16.07 -25.52
CA GLU A 173 -7.00 15.22 -25.96
C GLU A 173 -6.70 13.74 -25.69
N GLU A 174 -7.73 12.92 -25.52
CA GLU A 174 -7.58 11.48 -25.40
C GLU A 174 -6.82 10.94 -26.62
N ASP A 175 -5.81 10.09 -26.35
CA ASP A 175 -4.86 9.59 -27.34
C ASP A 175 -3.99 10.68 -28.03
N GLY A 176 -3.95 11.87 -27.48
CA GLY A 176 -3.16 13.00 -28.03
C GLY A 176 -1.66 12.98 -27.71
N LEU A 177 -1.19 11.99 -26.95
CA LEU A 177 0.23 11.78 -26.63
C LEU A 177 0.85 10.76 -27.60
N ASP A 178 2.11 10.38 -27.37
CA ASP A 178 2.71 9.26 -28.09
C ASP A 178 2.06 7.93 -27.68
N GLU A 179 2.25 6.88 -28.50
CA GLU A 179 1.59 5.58 -28.30
C GLU A 179 1.89 4.96 -26.93
N LYS A 180 3.13 5.08 -26.44
CA LYS A 180 3.53 4.53 -25.13
C LYS A 180 2.83 5.27 -24.00
N SER A 181 2.81 6.60 -24.07
CA SER A 181 2.15 7.46 -23.08
C SER A 181 0.65 7.23 -23.06
N ASN A 182 -0.01 7.18 -24.21
CA ASN A 182 -1.42 6.87 -24.31
C ASN A 182 -1.76 5.53 -23.64
N ARG A 183 -0.98 4.48 -23.89
CA ARG A 183 -1.17 3.17 -23.26
C ARG A 183 -0.99 3.20 -21.74
N ALA A 184 -0.03 4.00 -21.25
CA ALA A 184 0.18 4.17 -19.81
C ALA A 184 -1.02 4.84 -19.15
N ILE A 185 -1.53 5.91 -19.72
CA ILE A 185 -2.72 6.61 -19.19
C ILE A 185 -3.96 5.72 -19.26
N HIS A 186 -4.17 4.98 -20.37
CA HIS A 186 -5.27 4.00 -20.45
C HIS A 186 -5.17 2.88 -19.40
N SER A 187 -3.95 2.46 -19.03
CA SER A 187 -3.75 1.51 -17.93
C SER A 187 -4.22 2.09 -16.59
N ILE A 188 -3.91 3.35 -16.31
CA ILE A 188 -4.39 4.07 -15.11
C ILE A 188 -5.91 4.19 -15.14
N MET A 189 -6.48 4.64 -16.27
CA MET A 189 -7.93 4.74 -16.45
C MET A 189 -8.62 3.42 -16.11
N GLY A 190 -8.15 2.32 -16.70
CA GLY A 190 -8.74 0.99 -16.50
C GLY A 190 -8.59 0.45 -15.08
N THR A 191 -7.43 0.70 -14.47
CA THR A 191 -7.14 0.21 -13.11
C THR A 191 -7.96 0.95 -12.05
N PHE A 192 -8.10 2.28 -12.19
CA PHE A 192 -8.72 3.13 -11.19
C PHE A 192 -10.13 3.63 -11.57
N ASN A 193 -10.63 3.21 -12.73
CA ASN A 193 -11.93 3.62 -13.29
C ASN A 193 -12.05 5.16 -13.42
N LEU A 194 -11.02 5.77 -14.00
CA LEU A 194 -10.93 7.21 -14.21
C LEU A 194 -11.20 7.58 -15.68
N THR A 195 -11.59 8.83 -15.92
CA THR A 195 -11.57 9.41 -17.24
C THR A 195 -10.12 9.71 -17.68
N TRP A 196 -9.89 9.96 -18.98
CA TRP A 196 -8.58 10.35 -19.51
C TRP A 196 -7.96 11.52 -18.74
N LYS A 197 -8.71 12.59 -18.55
CA LYS A 197 -8.24 13.79 -17.87
C LYS A 197 -7.91 13.55 -16.41
N GLU A 198 -8.76 12.84 -15.71
CA GLU A 198 -8.51 12.46 -14.31
C GLU A 198 -7.27 11.58 -14.20
N ALA A 199 -7.10 10.59 -15.07
CA ALA A 199 -5.94 9.72 -15.05
C ALA A 199 -4.64 10.49 -15.37
N LEU A 200 -4.68 11.42 -16.31
CA LEU A 200 -3.55 12.27 -16.65
C LEU A 200 -3.21 13.25 -15.51
N GLU A 201 -4.22 13.85 -14.89
CA GLU A 201 -4.04 14.72 -13.73
C GLU A 201 -3.42 13.96 -12.55
N GLU A 202 -3.93 12.79 -12.20
CA GLU A 202 -3.38 11.92 -11.17
C GLU A 202 -1.93 11.52 -11.48
N PHE A 203 -1.64 11.15 -12.72
CA PHE A 203 -0.28 10.84 -13.13
C PHE A 203 0.67 12.02 -12.90
N ILE A 204 0.29 13.25 -13.31
CA ILE A 204 1.10 14.46 -13.14
C ILE A 204 1.31 14.78 -11.65
N ILE A 205 0.24 14.74 -10.85
CA ILE A 205 0.31 15.01 -9.41
C ILE A 205 1.26 14.03 -8.73
N TYR A 206 1.06 12.74 -8.89
CA TYR A 206 1.86 11.74 -8.19
C TYR A 206 3.28 11.58 -8.75
N THR A 207 3.48 11.93 -10.01
CA THR A 207 4.79 11.81 -10.64
C THR A 207 5.68 13.02 -10.35
N TYR A 208 5.14 14.23 -10.46
CA TYR A 208 5.95 15.45 -10.41
C TYR A 208 5.69 16.30 -9.17
N LYS A 209 4.45 16.34 -8.67
CA LYS A 209 4.04 17.24 -7.58
C LYS A 209 4.05 16.59 -6.20
N SER A 210 4.02 15.27 -6.10
CA SER A 210 4.09 14.56 -4.82
C SER A 210 5.44 14.71 -4.10
N GLY A 211 6.49 15.13 -4.82
CA GLY A 211 7.79 15.43 -4.22
C GLY A 211 7.84 16.77 -3.48
N ASP A 212 6.87 17.65 -3.72
CA ASP A 212 6.71 18.95 -3.04
C ASP A 212 5.90 18.84 -1.74
N VAL A 213 5.26 17.71 -1.52
CA VAL A 213 4.72 17.39 -0.20
C VAL A 213 5.92 17.19 0.70
N GLU A 214 6.17 18.17 1.58
CA GLU A 214 7.27 18.10 2.54
C GLU A 214 7.33 16.68 3.14
N ALA A 215 8.52 16.08 3.08
CA ALA A 215 8.73 14.71 3.56
C ALA A 215 8.31 14.51 5.04
N GLY A 216 7.99 15.57 5.75
CA GLY A 216 7.39 15.59 7.08
C GLY A 216 5.86 15.50 7.14
N ALA A 217 5.14 15.79 6.06
CA ALA A 217 3.67 15.79 6.07
C ALA A 217 3.05 14.40 5.86
N ILE A 218 3.83 13.47 5.31
CA ILE A 218 3.43 12.06 5.10
C ILE A 218 3.79 11.18 6.30
N TRP A 219 4.46 11.72 7.29
CA TRP A 219 5.18 10.97 8.32
C TRP A 219 4.66 11.15 9.75
N LEU A 220 3.43 11.54 9.88
CA LEU A 220 2.78 11.68 11.19
C LEU A 220 2.31 10.35 11.75
#